data_0e4e5c4649b77a456cad36a402661375
#
_entry.id   0e4e5c4649b77a456cad36a402661375
#
_cell.length_a   1.000
_cell.length_b   1.000
_cell.length_c   1.000
_cell.angle_alpha   90.00
_cell.angle_beta   90.00
_cell.angle_gamma   90.00
#
_symmetry.space_group_name_H-M   'P 1'
#
loop_
_entity.id
_entity.type
_entity.pdbx_description
1 polymer ?
#
loop_
_entity_poly.entity_id
_entity_poly.type
_entity_poly.pdbx_seq_one_letter_code
_entity_poly.pdbx_strand_id
1 'polypeptide(L)'
;AKAAKELAKDPKENSEHVMLVDLARNDLSRNGSSVIVEKNREIQFYSHVIHLVSKVTCTMKKAAKTFRVVADTFPAGTLSGAPKHNALKLIDLYETTQRNAYGGAIGYMDFDGNFNHAIIIRSFLSKNHLLHYQAGAGIVADSIPESELQEVYNKLGALDKALTLAENI
;
A
#
# COMPACT_ATOMS: atom_id res chain seq x y z
N ALA A 1 -8.76 21.53 6.09
CA ALA A 1 -7.60 22.42 5.89
C ALA A 1 -6.50 22.24 6.95
N LYS A 2 -6.83 22.14 8.27
CA LYS A 2 -5.82 22.01 9.35
C LYS A 2 -5.08 20.66 9.28
N ALA A 3 -5.81 19.54 9.27
CA ALA A 3 -5.25 18.20 9.19
C ALA A 3 -4.32 17.99 7.97
N ALA A 4 -4.67 18.55 6.81
CA ALA A 4 -3.82 18.48 5.62
C ALA A 4 -2.48 19.21 5.80
N LYS A 5 -2.47 20.35 6.52
CA LYS A 5 -1.23 21.08 6.83
C LYS A 5 -0.37 20.35 7.86
N GLU A 6 -1.00 19.67 8.81
CA GLU A 6 -0.33 18.84 9.81
C GLU A 6 0.32 17.64 9.14
N LEU A 7 -0.42 16.89 8.31
CA LEU A 7 0.09 15.77 7.53
C LEU A 7 1.30 16.16 6.65
N ALA A 8 1.22 17.29 5.94
CA ALA A 8 2.31 17.75 5.09
C ALA A 8 3.60 18.09 5.85
N LYS A 9 3.51 18.37 7.15
CA LYS A 9 4.65 18.75 8.01
C LYS A 9 5.12 17.63 8.92
N ASP A 10 4.39 16.52 8.99
CA ASP A 10 4.76 15.40 9.85
C ASP A 10 6.08 14.77 9.37
N PRO A 11 7.14 14.74 10.21
CA PRO A 11 8.43 14.21 9.79
C PRO A 11 8.41 12.71 9.53
N LYS A 12 7.65 11.93 10.33
CA LYS A 12 7.52 10.47 10.18
C LYS A 12 6.84 10.15 8.86
N GLU A 13 5.66 10.71 8.62
CA GLU A 13 4.90 10.51 7.38
C GLU A 13 5.71 10.90 6.14
N ASN A 14 6.42 12.02 6.20
CA ASN A 14 7.29 12.45 5.10
C ASN A 14 8.45 11.47 4.86
N SER A 15 9.09 10.97 5.91
CA SER A 15 10.20 10.03 5.79
C SER A 15 9.75 8.70 5.22
N GLU A 16 8.63 8.15 5.70
CA GLU A 16 8.01 6.94 5.16
C GLU A 16 7.62 7.13 3.70
N HIS A 17 7.03 8.28 3.37
CA HIS A 17 6.63 8.58 2.00
C HIS A 17 7.82 8.63 1.03
N VAL A 18 8.92 9.29 1.41
CA VAL A 18 10.15 9.33 0.61
C VAL A 18 10.71 7.93 0.40
N MET A 19 10.75 7.10 1.44
CA MET A 19 11.18 5.70 1.35
C MET A 19 10.33 4.91 0.34
N LEU A 20 9.00 5.08 0.37
CA LEU A 20 8.09 4.40 -0.55
C LEU A 20 8.26 4.88 -1.99
N VAL A 21 8.49 6.17 -2.21
CA VAL A 21 8.79 6.72 -3.55
C VAL A 21 10.09 6.16 -4.10
N ASP A 22 11.15 6.07 -3.29
CA ASP A 22 12.43 5.50 -3.70
C ASP A 22 12.32 4.01 -4.00
N LEU A 23 11.54 3.27 -3.21
CA LEU A 23 11.25 1.86 -3.49
C LEU A 23 10.53 1.69 -4.82
N ALA A 24 9.52 2.51 -5.10
CA ALA A 24 8.80 2.48 -6.37
C ALA A 24 9.71 2.81 -7.57
N ARG A 25 10.61 3.80 -7.42
CA ARG A 25 11.62 4.14 -8.43
C ARG A 25 12.56 2.97 -8.70
N ASN A 26 13.04 2.30 -7.63
CA ASN A 26 13.90 1.14 -7.74
C ASN A 26 13.19 -0.02 -8.46
N ASP A 27 11.96 -0.34 -8.07
CA ASP A 27 11.18 -1.42 -8.67
C ASP A 27 10.94 -1.18 -10.18
N LEU A 28 10.54 0.02 -10.56
CA LEU A 28 10.31 0.37 -11.97
C LEU A 28 11.59 0.40 -12.80
N SER A 29 12.75 0.74 -12.20
CA SER A 29 14.04 0.81 -12.91
C SER A 29 14.49 -0.54 -13.47
N ARG A 30 14.01 -1.66 -12.92
CA ARG A 30 14.34 -3.01 -13.39
C ARG A 30 13.85 -3.25 -14.82
N ASN A 31 12.66 -2.78 -15.15
CA ASN A 31 11.99 -3.02 -16.43
C ASN A 31 11.80 -1.75 -17.27
N GLY A 32 12.12 -0.59 -16.73
CA GLY A 32 11.94 0.71 -17.35
C GLY A 32 13.23 1.49 -17.48
N SER A 33 13.16 2.57 -18.24
CA SER A 33 14.14 3.65 -18.34
C SER A 33 13.44 4.98 -18.08
N SER A 34 14.20 6.05 -17.86
CA SER A 34 13.63 7.39 -17.61
C SER A 34 12.61 7.40 -16.48
N VAL A 35 12.99 6.78 -15.34
CA VAL A 35 12.13 6.77 -14.16
C VAL A 35 12.05 8.16 -13.56
N ILE A 36 10.85 8.73 -13.50
CA ILE A 36 10.60 10.08 -12.99
C ILE A 36 9.49 10.07 -11.92
N VAL A 37 9.58 11.01 -11.01
CA VAL A 37 8.49 11.31 -10.07
C VAL A 37 7.65 12.43 -10.71
N GLU A 38 6.56 12.03 -11.35
CA GLU A 38 5.66 12.95 -12.08
C GLU A 38 4.89 13.84 -11.11
N LYS A 39 4.46 13.27 -9.98
CA LYS A 39 3.82 13.97 -8.87
C LYS A 39 4.53 13.62 -7.58
N ASN A 40 4.76 14.59 -6.73
CA ASN A 40 5.50 14.40 -5.48
C ASN A 40 4.76 15.01 -4.31
N ARG A 41 4.33 14.16 -3.37
CA ARG A 41 3.66 14.55 -2.12
C ARG A 41 2.45 15.46 -2.30
N GLU A 42 1.60 15.16 -3.28
CA GLU A 42 0.33 15.85 -3.43
C GLU A 42 -0.63 15.42 -2.31
N ILE A 43 -1.26 16.39 -1.68
CA ILE A 43 -2.33 16.10 -0.72
C ILE A 43 -3.60 15.81 -1.50
N GLN A 44 -4.12 14.60 -1.34
CA GLN A 44 -5.38 14.19 -1.93
C GLN A 44 -6.44 13.94 -0.85
N PHE A 45 -7.63 14.47 -1.09
CA PHE A 45 -8.77 14.34 -0.20
C PHE A 45 -9.71 13.25 -0.73
N TYR A 46 -9.99 12.28 0.11
CA TYR A 46 -10.98 11.24 -0.12
C TYR A 46 -12.12 11.39 0.87
N SER A 47 -13.20 10.64 0.71
CA SER A 47 -14.40 10.75 1.54
C SER A 47 -14.14 10.63 3.05
N HIS A 48 -13.16 9.83 3.44
CA HIS A 48 -12.89 9.50 4.85
C HIS A 48 -11.43 9.72 5.29
N VAL A 49 -10.52 9.98 4.33
CA VAL A 49 -9.09 10.07 4.61
C VAL A 49 -8.42 11.15 3.77
N ILE A 50 -7.28 11.64 4.25
CA ILE A 50 -6.38 12.53 3.51
C ILE A 50 -5.08 11.76 3.33
N HIS A 51 -4.55 11.74 2.11
CA HIS A 51 -3.30 11.06 1.80
C HIS A 51 -2.28 11.98 1.15
N LEU A 52 -1.01 11.71 1.43
CA LEU A 52 0.11 12.15 0.59
C LEU A 52 0.23 11.15 -0.56
N VAL A 53 0.20 11.64 -1.78
CA VAL A 53 0.26 10.82 -2.99
C VAL A 53 1.41 11.26 -3.87
N SER A 54 2.20 10.30 -4.33
CA SER A 54 3.20 10.51 -5.37
C SER A 54 2.92 9.59 -6.55
N LYS A 55 3.29 10.03 -7.75
CA LYS A 55 3.18 9.23 -8.97
C LYS A 55 4.57 9.07 -9.58
N VAL A 56 5.01 7.82 -9.65
CA VAL A 56 6.27 7.45 -10.29
C VAL A 56 5.96 6.78 -11.62
N THR A 57 6.63 7.21 -12.67
CA THR A 57 6.44 6.69 -14.04
C THR A 57 7.77 6.31 -14.65
N CYS A 58 7.75 5.45 -15.66
CA CYS A 58 8.91 5.09 -16.46
C CYS A 58 8.51 4.77 -17.88
N THR A 59 9.47 4.83 -18.78
CA THR A 59 9.32 4.29 -20.14
C THR A 59 9.68 2.80 -20.11
N MET A 60 8.76 1.95 -20.53
CA MET A 60 8.99 0.50 -20.57
C MET A 60 10.06 0.13 -21.59
N LYS A 61 10.98 -0.77 -21.21
CA LYS A 61 11.92 -1.39 -22.16
C LYS A 61 11.15 -2.24 -23.17
N LYS A 62 11.54 -2.23 -24.44
CA LYS A 62 10.87 -2.97 -25.53
C LYS A 62 10.69 -4.48 -25.24
N ALA A 63 11.62 -5.08 -24.51
CA ALA A 63 11.57 -6.49 -24.14
C ALA A 63 10.76 -6.80 -22.85
N ALA A 64 10.31 -5.76 -22.15
CA ALA A 64 9.58 -5.95 -20.90
C ALA A 64 8.15 -6.45 -21.20
N LYS A 65 7.77 -7.51 -20.49
CA LYS A 65 6.42 -8.09 -20.56
C LYS A 65 5.61 -7.61 -19.34
N THR A 66 4.35 -7.27 -19.53
CA THR A 66 3.47 -6.73 -18.48
C THR A 66 3.52 -7.56 -17.20
N PHE A 67 3.33 -8.86 -17.26
CA PHE A 67 3.38 -9.73 -16.08
C PHE A 67 4.75 -9.72 -15.38
N ARG A 68 5.84 -9.56 -16.11
CA ARG A 68 7.17 -9.44 -15.50
C ARG A 68 7.30 -8.14 -14.71
N VAL A 69 6.79 -7.04 -15.26
CA VAL A 69 6.77 -5.75 -14.55
C VAL A 69 5.93 -5.83 -13.29
N VAL A 70 4.75 -6.42 -13.40
CA VAL A 70 3.88 -6.64 -12.23
C VAL A 70 4.59 -7.47 -11.17
N ALA A 71 5.22 -8.58 -11.54
CA ALA A 71 5.94 -9.45 -10.60
C ALA A 71 7.13 -8.75 -9.93
N ASP A 72 7.84 -7.89 -10.64
CA ASP A 72 9.00 -7.17 -10.12
C ASP A 72 8.61 -5.96 -9.24
N THR A 73 7.40 -5.44 -9.39
CA THR A 73 6.87 -4.34 -8.55
C THR A 73 6.03 -4.82 -7.37
N PHE A 74 5.52 -6.04 -7.44
CA PHE A 74 4.72 -6.66 -6.37
C PHE A 74 5.61 -7.43 -5.36
N PRO A 75 5.22 -7.49 -4.07
CA PRO A 75 4.16 -6.72 -3.44
C PRO A 75 4.50 -5.23 -3.31
N ALA A 76 3.47 -4.40 -3.19
CA ALA A 76 3.65 -2.96 -3.03
C ALA A 76 4.47 -2.62 -1.79
N GLY A 77 5.32 -1.58 -1.87
CA GLY A 77 6.17 -1.14 -0.77
C GLY A 77 5.42 -0.82 0.50
N THR A 78 4.22 -0.25 0.38
CA THR A 78 3.31 0.07 1.50
C THR A 78 2.86 -1.16 2.28
N LEU A 79 2.93 -2.35 1.71
CA LEU A 79 2.54 -3.63 2.32
C LEU A 79 3.73 -4.55 2.62
N SER A 80 4.94 -4.09 2.34
CA SER A 80 6.17 -4.84 2.60
C SER A 80 7.16 -4.03 3.42
N GLY A 81 7.97 -3.21 2.80
CA GLY A 81 8.97 -2.37 3.43
C GLY A 81 10.25 -2.28 2.59
N ALA A 82 11.23 -1.56 3.10
CA ALA A 82 12.54 -1.38 2.47
C ALA A 82 13.68 -1.80 3.41
N PRO A 83 14.62 -2.65 2.97
CA PRO A 83 14.68 -3.37 1.69
C PRO A 83 13.61 -4.46 1.58
N LYS A 84 12.88 -4.51 0.48
CA LYS A 84 11.69 -5.35 0.28
C LYS A 84 11.89 -6.81 0.68
N HIS A 85 12.97 -7.44 0.23
CA HIS A 85 13.26 -8.84 0.51
C HIS A 85 13.43 -9.14 2.01
N ASN A 86 14.13 -8.27 2.73
CA ASN A 86 14.33 -8.44 4.17
C ASN A 86 13.02 -8.18 4.93
N ALA A 87 12.26 -7.16 4.55
CA ALA A 87 10.96 -6.88 5.14
C ALA A 87 10.01 -8.07 5.00
N LEU A 88 9.96 -8.70 3.82
CA LEU A 88 9.13 -9.89 3.60
C LEU A 88 9.56 -11.09 4.46
N LYS A 89 10.86 -11.29 4.69
CA LYS A 89 11.34 -12.32 5.61
C LYS A 89 10.93 -12.06 7.06
N LEU A 90 10.97 -10.80 7.49
CA LEU A 90 10.54 -10.42 8.84
C LEU A 90 9.03 -10.58 9.00
N ILE A 91 8.25 -10.20 7.98
CA ILE A 91 6.80 -10.42 7.94
C ILE A 91 6.47 -11.92 8.09
N ASP A 92 7.13 -12.78 7.32
CA ASP A 92 6.94 -14.23 7.38
C ASP A 92 7.33 -14.83 8.75
N LEU A 93 8.34 -14.25 9.39
CA LEU A 93 8.82 -14.69 10.70
C LEU A 93 7.91 -14.26 11.86
N TYR A 94 7.38 -13.02 11.82
CA TYR A 94 6.71 -12.41 12.97
C TYR A 94 5.19 -12.40 12.86
N GLU A 95 4.60 -12.43 11.66
CA GLU A 95 3.16 -12.51 11.54
C GLU A 95 2.67 -13.93 11.88
N THR A 96 1.76 -14.02 12.83
CA THR A 96 1.20 -15.29 13.31
C THR A 96 0.10 -15.85 12.42
N THR A 97 -0.42 -15.04 11.50
CA THR A 97 -1.51 -15.40 10.58
C THR A 97 -1.10 -15.12 9.13
N GLN A 98 -1.55 -15.97 8.23
CA GLN A 98 -1.33 -15.74 6.79
C GLN A 98 -2.16 -14.57 6.30
N ARG A 99 -1.55 -13.73 5.46
CA ARG A 99 -2.20 -12.55 4.87
C ARG A 99 -3.31 -12.89 3.88
N ASN A 100 -3.22 -14.05 3.22
CA ASN A 100 -4.17 -14.49 2.18
C ASN A 100 -4.39 -13.38 1.14
N ALA A 101 -5.62 -12.84 1.04
CA ALA A 101 -5.95 -11.77 0.12
C ALA A 101 -5.40 -10.40 0.56
N TYR A 102 -5.13 -10.19 1.85
CA TYR A 102 -4.62 -8.92 2.37
C TYR A 102 -3.24 -8.60 1.78
N GLY A 103 -3.07 -7.39 1.26
CA GLY A 103 -1.83 -6.98 0.58
C GLY A 103 -1.64 -7.61 -0.80
N GLY A 104 -2.59 -8.42 -1.27
CA GLY A 104 -2.65 -8.92 -2.62
C GLY A 104 -2.99 -7.82 -3.63
N ALA A 105 -3.25 -8.20 -4.87
CA ALA A 105 -3.65 -7.29 -5.93
C ALA A 105 -4.93 -7.78 -6.62
N ILE A 106 -5.81 -6.84 -6.92
CA ILE A 106 -6.98 -7.04 -7.78
C ILE A 106 -6.91 -6.11 -8.96
N GLY A 107 -7.16 -6.62 -10.15
CA GLY A 107 -7.07 -5.82 -11.36
C GLY A 107 -7.52 -6.55 -12.60
N TYR A 108 -7.27 -5.92 -13.72
CA TYR A 108 -7.57 -6.48 -15.04
C TYR A 108 -6.44 -6.18 -16.02
N MET A 109 -6.30 -7.04 -17.01
CA MET A 109 -5.44 -6.84 -18.17
C MET A 109 -6.28 -6.95 -19.42
N ASP A 110 -6.13 -6.00 -20.33
CA ASP A 110 -6.77 -6.05 -21.65
C ASP A 110 -5.95 -6.88 -22.65
N PHE A 111 -6.51 -7.07 -23.84
CA PHE A 111 -5.89 -7.86 -24.90
C PHE A 111 -4.68 -7.15 -25.54
N ASP A 112 -4.52 -5.85 -25.37
CA ASP A 112 -3.35 -5.07 -25.81
C ASP A 112 -2.21 -5.14 -24.81
N GLY A 113 -2.41 -5.80 -23.64
CA GLY A 113 -1.42 -5.98 -22.59
C GLY A 113 -1.36 -4.80 -21.61
N ASN A 114 -2.31 -3.86 -21.67
CA ASN A 114 -2.44 -2.86 -20.62
C ASN A 114 -2.94 -3.54 -19.34
N PHE A 115 -2.35 -3.16 -18.21
CA PHE A 115 -2.68 -3.73 -16.92
C PHE A 115 -2.98 -2.62 -15.91
N ASN A 116 -4.08 -2.77 -15.18
CA ASN A 116 -4.45 -1.89 -14.09
C ASN A 116 -4.80 -2.73 -12.87
N HIS A 117 -4.23 -2.41 -11.73
CA HIS A 117 -4.52 -3.11 -10.47
C HIS A 117 -4.45 -2.17 -9.28
N ALA A 118 -5.09 -2.60 -8.20
CA ALA A 118 -5.02 -1.97 -6.89
C ALA A 118 -4.60 -3.00 -5.83
N ILE A 119 -4.07 -2.52 -4.71
CA ILE A 119 -3.75 -3.35 -3.56
C ILE A 119 -5.04 -3.72 -2.83
N ILE A 120 -5.17 -4.97 -2.39
CA ILE A 120 -6.30 -5.41 -1.58
C ILE A 120 -6.04 -5.01 -0.13
N ILE A 121 -6.54 -3.85 0.25
CA ILE A 121 -6.57 -3.31 1.61
C ILE A 121 -7.93 -2.69 1.89
N ARG A 122 -8.27 -2.48 3.15
CA ARG A 122 -9.55 -1.85 3.53
C ARG A 122 -10.76 -2.55 2.90
N SER A 123 -10.69 -3.87 2.79
CA SER A 123 -11.66 -4.73 2.11
C SER A 123 -11.98 -5.96 2.95
N PHE A 124 -13.18 -6.48 2.78
CA PHE A 124 -13.58 -7.76 3.32
C PHE A 124 -13.34 -8.88 2.31
N LEU A 125 -12.87 -10.02 2.80
CA LEU A 125 -12.94 -11.30 2.09
C LEU A 125 -14.03 -12.15 2.73
N SER A 126 -15.11 -12.40 2.01
CA SER A 126 -16.16 -13.33 2.46
C SER A 126 -15.81 -14.75 2.01
N LYS A 127 -15.64 -15.65 2.98
CA LYS A 127 -15.35 -17.06 2.72
C LYS A 127 -15.89 -17.92 3.85
N ASN A 128 -16.59 -19.01 3.52
CA ASN A 128 -17.13 -19.98 4.50
C ASN A 128 -18.01 -19.32 5.57
N HIS A 129 -18.89 -18.42 5.20
CA HIS A 129 -19.76 -17.63 6.08
C HIS A 129 -19.03 -16.74 7.09
N LEU A 130 -17.75 -16.45 6.87
CA LEU A 130 -16.95 -15.54 7.66
C LEU A 130 -16.48 -14.35 6.81
N LEU A 131 -16.40 -13.18 7.44
CA LEU A 131 -15.77 -12.01 6.87
C LEU A 131 -14.38 -11.87 7.46
N HIS A 132 -13.38 -11.95 6.58
CA HIS A 132 -11.98 -11.75 6.94
C HIS A 132 -11.55 -10.35 6.53
N TYR A 133 -10.91 -9.64 7.43
CA TYR A 133 -10.29 -8.35 7.13
C TYR A 133 -9.04 -8.16 8.00
N GLN A 134 -8.08 -7.41 7.49
CA GLN A 134 -6.78 -7.26 8.12
C GLN A 134 -6.22 -5.85 7.85
N ALA A 135 -5.45 -5.34 8.79
CA ALA A 135 -4.62 -4.15 8.63
C ALA A 135 -3.27 -4.36 9.33
N GLY A 136 -2.30 -3.53 8.96
CA GLY A 136 -0.98 -3.50 9.57
C GLY A 136 -0.45 -2.07 9.61
N ALA A 137 0.56 -1.83 10.46
CA ALA A 137 1.30 -0.59 10.54
C ALA A 137 2.72 -0.76 10.01
N GLY A 138 3.32 0.34 9.57
CA GLY A 138 4.73 0.37 9.21
C GLY A 138 5.60 0.45 10.46
N ILE A 139 6.47 -0.53 10.66
CA ILE A 139 7.34 -0.59 11.83
C ILE A 139 8.73 -0.08 11.46
N VAL A 140 9.20 0.93 12.15
CA VAL A 140 10.53 1.53 12.04
C VAL A 140 11.20 1.58 13.41
N ALA A 141 12.49 1.95 13.45
CA ALA A 141 13.27 1.97 14.72
C ALA A 141 12.64 2.85 15.80
N ASP A 142 12.02 3.95 15.41
CA ASP A 142 11.39 4.92 16.33
C ASP A 142 9.89 4.65 16.57
N SER A 143 9.35 3.52 16.09
CA SER A 143 7.95 3.16 16.31
C SER A 143 7.66 2.92 17.80
N ILE A 144 6.53 3.46 18.24
CA ILE A 144 6.00 3.26 19.59
C ILE A 144 4.87 2.21 19.48
N PRO A 145 4.97 1.03 20.12
CA PRO A 145 4.03 -0.08 19.94
C PRO A 145 2.56 0.30 20.09
N GLU A 146 2.24 1.11 21.09
CA GLU A 146 0.87 1.56 21.37
C GLU A 146 0.33 2.45 20.24
N SER A 147 1.18 3.31 19.68
CA SER A 147 0.82 4.18 18.56
C SER A 147 0.59 3.38 17.28
N GLU A 148 1.44 2.40 17.00
CA GLU A 148 1.29 1.52 15.83
C GLU A 148 0.04 0.64 15.93
N LEU A 149 -0.26 0.13 17.12
CA LEU A 149 -1.50 -0.60 17.38
C LEU A 149 -2.73 0.30 17.17
N GLN A 150 -2.69 1.53 17.66
CA GLN A 150 -3.78 2.49 17.44
C GLN A 150 -3.95 2.80 15.95
N GLU A 151 -2.86 2.87 15.17
CA GLU A 151 -2.92 3.03 13.72
C GLU A 151 -3.63 1.85 13.04
N VAL A 152 -3.37 0.61 13.49
CA VAL A 152 -4.08 -0.58 12.99
C VAL A 152 -5.58 -0.45 13.25
N TYR A 153 -6.00 -0.09 14.47
CA TYR A 153 -7.41 0.15 14.79
C TYR A 153 -8.03 1.25 13.93
N ASN A 154 -7.33 2.34 13.72
CA ASN A 154 -7.80 3.43 12.86
C ASN A 154 -7.99 2.98 11.40
N LYS A 155 -7.12 2.10 10.91
CA LYS A 155 -7.23 1.51 9.57
C LYS A 155 -8.41 0.55 9.43
N LEU A 156 -8.81 -0.12 10.50
CA LEU A 156 -9.97 -1.03 10.53
C LEU A 156 -11.29 -0.30 10.78
N GLY A 157 -11.27 0.86 11.42
CA GLY A 157 -12.48 1.55 11.90
C GLY A 157 -13.56 1.83 10.85
N ALA A 158 -13.20 2.04 9.58
CA ALA A 158 -14.19 2.19 8.52
C ALA A 158 -14.91 0.87 8.20
N LEU A 159 -14.21 -0.25 8.29
CA LEU A 159 -14.77 -1.59 8.08
C LEU A 159 -15.68 -1.97 9.25
N ASP A 160 -15.24 -1.73 10.49
CA ASP A 160 -16.02 -1.99 11.70
C ASP A 160 -17.33 -1.18 11.69
N LYS A 161 -17.25 0.09 11.28
CA LYS A 161 -18.44 0.93 11.10
C LYS A 161 -19.39 0.39 10.03
N ALA A 162 -18.86 -0.12 8.92
CA ALA A 162 -19.67 -0.71 7.86
C ALA A 162 -20.40 -1.98 8.35
N LEU A 163 -19.74 -2.82 9.13
CA LEU A 163 -20.38 -3.98 9.76
C LEU A 163 -21.51 -3.56 10.70
N THR A 164 -21.24 -2.63 11.61
CA THR A 164 -22.25 -2.12 12.54
C THR A 164 -23.47 -1.55 11.80
N LEU A 165 -23.27 -0.88 10.70
CA LEU A 165 -24.38 -0.34 9.88
C LEU A 165 -25.16 -1.49 9.22
N ALA A 166 -24.49 -2.51 8.72
CA ALA A 166 -25.14 -3.65 8.06
C ALA A 166 -25.96 -4.51 9.03
N GLU A 167 -25.57 -4.59 10.31
CA GLU A 167 -26.32 -5.31 11.35
C GLU A 167 -27.63 -4.60 11.74
N ASN A 168 -27.80 -3.33 11.37
CA ASN A 168 -28.98 -2.53 11.69
C ASN A 168 -29.96 -2.38 10.51
N ILE A 169 -29.75 -3.12 9.41
CA ILE A 169 -30.63 -3.20 8.24
C ILE A 169 -31.49 -4.46 8.33
#